data_a2fd2cd2d20c431c133fac2ba40888a0
#
_entry.id   a2fd2cd2d20c431c133fac2ba40888a0
#
_cell.length_a   1.000
_cell.length_b   1.000
_cell.length_c   1.000
_cell.angle_alpha   90.00
_cell.angle_beta   90.00
_cell.angle_gamma   90.00
#
_symmetry.space_group_name_H-M   'P 1'
#
loop_
_entity.id
_entity.type
_entity.pdbx_description
1 polymer ?
#
loop_
_entity_poly.entity_id
_entity_poly.type
_entity_poly.pdbx_seq_one_letter_code
_entity_poly.pdbx_strand_id
1 'polypeptide(L)'
;MKKIISSLASSLLIFVASFSLTSVAKSAEFFSIGTGGPTGVYFQVGNAVCKMVAKIQSAEHGRKKGTDKALRCSAPSTGGSTYNIGQIMEGELQFGVAQSDWQYHAYNGSKPDKVKPFKGLRAVFSAHPEPFQIIVGKNLKLKIGIL
;
A
#
# COMPACT_ATOMS: atom_id res chain seq x y z
N MET A 1 -26.44 45.78 -39.97
CA MET A 1 -26.92 44.95 -38.89
C MET A 1 -26.75 43.40 -39.18
N LYS A 2 -27.13 42.89 -40.35
CA LYS A 2 -27.02 41.45 -40.69
C LYS A 2 -25.58 40.88 -40.65
N LYS A 3 -24.54 41.65 -41.05
CA LYS A 3 -23.13 41.19 -41.04
C LYS A 3 -22.53 41.10 -39.64
N ILE A 4 -22.96 41.93 -38.69
CA ILE A 4 -22.46 41.89 -37.30
C ILE A 4 -23.02 40.64 -36.55
N ILE A 5 -24.28 40.29 -36.81
CA ILE A 5 -24.93 39.12 -36.20
C ILE A 5 -24.28 37.82 -36.70
N SER A 6 -23.91 37.77 -37.99
CA SER A 6 -23.21 36.58 -38.55
C SER A 6 -21.81 36.38 -37.94
N SER A 7 -21.07 37.46 -37.67
CA SER A 7 -19.74 37.40 -37.06
C SER A 7 -19.79 36.92 -35.60
N LEU A 8 -20.78 37.38 -34.82
CA LEU A 8 -20.98 36.96 -33.43
C LEU A 8 -21.39 35.50 -33.31
N ALA A 9 -22.23 35.00 -34.23
CA ALA A 9 -22.63 33.59 -34.25
C ALA A 9 -21.45 32.64 -34.55
N SER A 10 -20.56 33.01 -35.48
CA SER A 10 -19.35 32.25 -35.80
C SER A 10 -18.36 32.18 -34.63
N SER A 11 -18.15 33.30 -33.90
CA SER A 11 -17.28 33.31 -32.72
C SER A 11 -17.80 32.45 -31.58
N LEU A 12 -19.12 32.41 -31.37
CA LEU A 12 -19.75 31.61 -30.33
C LEU A 12 -19.63 30.11 -30.62
N LEU A 13 -19.74 29.70 -31.89
CA LEU A 13 -19.57 28.29 -32.29
C LEU A 13 -18.13 27.77 -32.07
N ILE A 14 -17.12 28.59 -32.31
CA ILE A 14 -15.70 28.22 -32.08
C ILE A 14 -15.41 28.07 -30.59
N PHE A 15 -16.02 28.90 -29.73
CA PHE A 15 -15.82 28.83 -28.28
C PHE A 15 -16.44 27.57 -27.66
N VAL A 16 -17.60 27.10 -28.15
CA VAL A 16 -18.26 25.88 -27.69
C VAL A 16 -17.51 24.62 -28.13
N ALA A 17 -16.87 24.62 -29.31
CA ALA A 17 -16.10 23.48 -29.83
C ALA A 17 -14.78 23.25 -29.02
N SER A 18 -14.23 24.26 -28.38
CA SER A 18 -13.00 24.18 -27.59
C SER A 18 -13.17 23.52 -26.22
N PHE A 19 -14.41 23.33 -25.74
CA PHE A 19 -14.70 22.78 -24.42
C PHE A 19 -14.85 21.24 -24.38
N SER A 20 -14.77 20.57 -25.52
CA SER A 20 -15.11 19.13 -25.64
C SER A 20 -13.92 18.17 -25.61
N LEU A 21 -12.70 18.63 -25.31
CA LEU A 21 -11.49 17.78 -25.28
C LEU A 21 -10.90 17.60 -23.87
N THR A 22 -11.73 17.51 -22.85
CA THR A 22 -11.26 16.97 -21.57
C THR A 22 -11.18 15.45 -21.67
N SER A 23 -10.07 14.94 -22.17
CA SER A 23 -9.72 13.54 -21.96
C SER A 23 -9.63 13.32 -20.44
N VAL A 24 -10.58 12.61 -19.87
CA VAL A 24 -10.52 12.13 -18.49
C VAL A 24 -9.30 11.22 -18.39
N ALA A 25 -8.20 11.77 -17.89
CA ALA A 25 -7.01 10.98 -17.58
C ALA A 25 -7.43 9.94 -16.54
N LYS A 26 -7.37 8.65 -16.92
CA LYS A 26 -7.67 7.54 -16.02
C LYS A 26 -6.60 7.53 -14.93
N SER A 27 -6.96 7.95 -13.70
CA SER A 27 -6.00 8.06 -12.60
C SER A 27 -5.51 6.67 -12.18
N ALA A 28 -4.21 6.56 -11.91
CA ALA A 28 -3.64 5.36 -11.31
C ALA A 28 -4.20 5.18 -9.88
N GLU A 29 -4.44 3.95 -9.48
CA GLU A 29 -4.78 3.59 -8.12
C GLU A 29 -3.50 3.28 -7.35
N PHE A 30 -3.31 3.92 -6.20
CA PHE A 30 -2.12 3.78 -5.37
C PHE A 30 -2.44 2.95 -4.13
N PHE A 31 -1.52 2.09 -3.75
CA PHE A 31 -1.55 1.44 -2.45
C PHE A 31 -0.14 1.29 -1.87
N SER A 32 -0.08 1.24 -0.55
CA SER A 32 1.17 1.16 0.20
C SER A 32 1.18 -0.08 1.09
N ILE A 33 2.37 -0.72 1.18
CA ILE A 33 2.63 -1.85 2.07
C ILE A 33 3.63 -1.38 3.13
N GLY A 34 3.19 -1.17 4.36
CA GLY A 34 4.09 -0.86 5.47
C GLY A 34 5.05 -2.03 5.72
N THR A 35 6.33 -1.75 5.92
CA THR A 35 7.37 -2.79 6.03
C THR A 35 8.06 -2.76 7.39
N GLY A 36 9.34 -2.51 7.43
CA GLY A 36 10.21 -2.39 8.59
C GLY A 36 11.47 -1.63 8.23
N GLY A 37 12.55 -1.80 8.96
CA GLY A 37 13.83 -1.17 8.64
C GLY A 37 14.35 -1.58 7.26
N PRO A 38 15.12 -0.70 6.56
CA PRO A 38 15.52 -0.92 5.15
C PRO A 38 16.38 -2.17 4.94
N THR A 39 17.09 -2.62 5.96
CA THR A 39 17.92 -3.84 5.94
C THR A 39 17.17 -5.09 6.38
N GLY A 40 15.91 -4.94 6.83
CA GLY A 40 15.11 -6.04 7.36
C GLY A 40 14.37 -6.83 6.27
N VAL A 41 13.93 -8.03 6.64
CA VAL A 41 13.21 -8.95 5.75
C VAL A 41 11.87 -8.34 5.30
N TYR A 42 11.16 -7.64 6.16
CA TYR A 42 9.88 -7.00 5.83
C TYR A 42 9.99 -6.02 4.66
N PHE A 43 11.06 -5.23 4.64
CA PHE A 43 11.34 -4.31 3.54
C PHE A 43 11.57 -5.06 2.22
N GLN A 44 12.32 -6.16 2.26
CA GLN A 44 12.54 -6.99 1.08
C GLN A 44 11.25 -7.66 0.59
N VAL A 45 10.43 -8.18 1.49
CA VAL A 45 9.13 -8.79 1.17
C VAL A 45 8.19 -7.76 0.52
N GLY A 46 8.01 -6.58 1.13
CA GLY A 46 7.14 -5.54 0.59
C GLY A 46 7.57 -5.10 -0.82
N ASN A 47 8.88 -4.88 -1.01
CA ASN A 47 9.41 -4.52 -2.33
C ASN A 47 9.26 -5.66 -3.36
N ALA A 48 9.40 -6.92 -2.95
CA ALA A 48 9.18 -8.07 -3.84
C ALA A 48 7.73 -8.13 -4.32
N VAL A 49 6.76 -7.92 -3.40
CA VAL A 49 5.33 -7.85 -3.75
C VAL A 49 5.07 -6.71 -4.75
N CYS A 50 5.59 -5.51 -4.49
CA CYS A 50 5.42 -4.38 -5.42
C CYS A 50 6.02 -4.66 -6.80
N LYS A 51 7.19 -5.32 -6.88
CA LYS A 51 7.79 -5.75 -8.15
C LYS A 51 6.91 -6.77 -8.88
N MET A 52 6.31 -7.72 -8.17
CA MET A 52 5.39 -8.70 -8.77
C MET A 52 4.13 -8.02 -9.32
N VAL A 53 3.54 -7.09 -8.57
CA VAL A 53 2.38 -6.30 -9.04
C VAL A 53 2.71 -5.55 -10.32
N ALA A 54 3.85 -4.84 -10.36
CA ALA A 54 4.29 -4.12 -11.55
C ALA A 54 4.52 -5.05 -12.76
N LYS A 55 5.10 -6.23 -12.52
CA LYS A 55 5.33 -7.24 -13.57
C LYS A 55 4.03 -7.80 -14.14
N ILE A 56 3.06 -8.14 -13.28
CA ILE A 56 1.74 -8.64 -13.69
C ILE A 56 1.04 -7.60 -14.54
N GLN A 57 1.00 -6.34 -14.09
CA GLN A 57 0.38 -5.27 -14.84
C GLN A 57 1.01 -5.03 -16.20
N SER A 58 2.35 -5.01 -16.31
CA SER A 58 3.01 -4.85 -17.60
C SER A 58 2.71 -6.01 -18.57
N ALA A 59 2.55 -7.23 -18.06
CA ALA A 59 2.14 -8.38 -18.85
C ALA A 59 0.67 -8.29 -19.32
N GLU A 60 -0.23 -7.77 -18.47
CA GLU A 60 -1.64 -7.58 -18.80
C GLU A 60 -1.88 -6.40 -19.75
N HIS A 61 -1.15 -5.28 -19.59
CA HIS A 61 -1.22 -4.15 -20.51
C HIS A 61 -0.77 -4.51 -21.94
N GLY A 62 0.12 -5.48 -22.09
CA GLY A 62 0.48 -6.03 -23.39
C GLY A 62 -0.67 -6.82 -24.06
N ARG A 63 -1.66 -7.30 -23.31
CA ARG A 63 -2.78 -8.09 -23.79
C ARG A 63 -4.07 -7.29 -24.00
N LYS A 64 -4.30 -6.25 -23.20
CA LYS A 64 -5.53 -5.45 -23.24
C LYS A 64 -5.18 -3.97 -23.30
N LYS A 65 -5.17 -3.42 -24.49
CA LYS A 65 -4.90 -2.00 -24.71
C LYS A 65 -6.07 -1.16 -24.13
N GLY A 66 -5.89 -0.58 -22.93
CA GLY A 66 -6.63 0.62 -22.52
C GLY A 66 -7.83 0.47 -21.59
N THR A 67 -8.02 -0.61 -20.83
CA THR A 67 -9.22 -0.76 -19.99
C THR A 67 -9.00 -0.73 -18.47
N ASP A 68 -7.81 -1.03 -17.97
CA ASP A 68 -7.61 -1.17 -16.53
C ASP A 68 -6.83 -0.01 -15.91
N LYS A 69 -7.27 0.43 -14.72
CA LYS A 69 -6.54 1.43 -13.92
C LYS A 69 -5.17 0.88 -13.57
N ALA A 70 -4.12 1.64 -13.84
CA ALA A 70 -2.78 1.27 -13.43
C ALA A 70 -2.69 1.24 -11.89
N LEU A 71 -2.31 0.08 -11.31
CA LEU A 71 -2.01 -0.02 -9.88
C LEU A 71 -0.57 0.43 -9.62
N ARG A 72 -0.37 1.29 -8.65
CA ARG A 72 0.94 1.74 -8.19
C ARG A 72 1.17 1.26 -6.77
N CYS A 73 2.17 0.42 -6.59
CA CYS A 73 2.56 -0.12 -5.28
C CYS A 73 3.80 0.59 -4.75
N SER A 74 3.78 0.96 -3.48
CA SER A 74 4.94 1.42 -2.73
C SER A 74 5.16 0.59 -1.47
N ALA A 75 6.42 0.43 -1.06
CA ALA A 75 6.78 -0.33 0.14
C ALA A 75 7.67 0.54 1.04
N PRO A 76 7.10 1.53 1.75
CA PRO A 76 7.87 2.40 2.63
C PRO A 76 8.48 1.64 3.79
N SER A 77 9.69 2.06 4.22
CA SER A 77 10.27 1.66 5.48
C SER A 77 9.45 2.23 6.64
N THR A 78 9.16 1.43 7.65
CA THR A 78 8.30 1.79 8.79
C THR A 78 8.84 1.27 10.11
N GLY A 79 8.12 1.53 11.20
CA GLY A 79 8.41 1.01 12.54
C GLY A 79 8.07 -0.48 12.76
N GLY A 80 7.64 -1.22 11.73
CA GLY A 80 7.34 -2.66 11.83
C GLY A 80 5.90 -2.96 12.29
N SER A 81 5.68 -4.14 12.88
CA SER A 81 4.38 -4.76 13.09
C SER A 81 3.30 -3.87 13.73
N THR A 82 3.58 -3.34 14.91
CA THR A 82 2.58 -2.51 15.65
C THR A 82 2.29 -1.19 14.96
N TYR A 83 3.32 -0.57 14.38
CA TYR A 83 3.16 0.64 13.57
C TYR A 83 2.30 0.37 12.34
N ASN A 84 2.61 -0.68 11.57
CA ASN A 84 1.86 -1.02 10.36
C ASN A 84 0.39 -1.30 10.65
N ILE A 85 0.09 -2.07 11.71
CA ILE A 85 -1.29 -2.35 12.13
C ILE A 85 -2.02 -1.06 12.51
N GLY A 86 -1.36 -0.15 13.24
CA GLY A 86 -1.91 1.15 13.60
C GLY A 86 -2.24 2.00 12.37
N GLN A 87 -1.33 2.09 11.42
CA GLN A 87 -1.52 2.86 10.18
C GLN A 87 -2.60 2.26 9.26
N ILE A 88 -2.77 0.93 9.25
CA ILE A 88 -3.87 0.28 8.53
C ILE A 88 -5.21 0.64 9.21
N MET A 89 -5.26 0.64 10.52
CA MET A 89 -6.46 1.01 11.27
C MET A 89 -6.86 2.47 11.02
N GLU A 90 -5.89 3.36 10.86
CA GLU A 90 -6.08 4.79 10.58
C GLU A 90 -6.36 5.07 9.09
N GLY A 91 -6.23 4.06 8.23
CA GLY A 91 -6.47 4.18 6.77
C GLY A 91 -5.28 4.75 5.97
N GLU A 92 -4.14 4.99 6.62
CA GLU A 92 -2.93 5.53 5.99
C GLU A 92 -2.17 4.47 5.17
N LEU A 93 -2.24 3.21 5.57
CA LEU A 93 -1.71 2.07 4.83
C LEU A 93 -2.84 1.12 4.44
N GLN A 94 -2.78 0.58 3.22
CA GLN A 94 -3.71 -0.45 2.76
C GLN A 94 -3.26 -1.84 3.19
N PHE A 95 -1.93 -2.06 3.27
CA PHE A 95 -1.32 -3.33 3.66
C PHE A 95 -0.12 -3.09 4.58
N GLY A 96 0.29 -4.13 5.31
CA GLY A 96 1.50 -4.09 6.11
C GLY A 96 2.03 -5.51 6.39
N VAL A 97 3.34 -5.62 6.48
CA VAL A 97 4.00 -6.83 6.98
C VAL A 97 3.99 -6.76 8.51
N ALA A 98 3.51 -7.81 9.14
CA ALA A 98 3.41 -7.88 10.59
C ALA A 98 3.55 -9.33 11.09
N GLN A 99 4.17 -9.50 12.27
CA GLN A 99 4.23 -10.78 12.97
C GLN A 99 2.83 -11.29 13.34
N SER A 100 2.66 -12.58 13.35
CA SER A 100 1.36 -13.21 13.62
C SER A 100 0.86 -12.98 15.04
N ASP A 101 1.75 -12.86 16.03
CA ASP A 101 1.40 -12.54 17.41
C ASP A 101 0.80 -11.13 17.54
N TRP A 102 1.36 -10.13 16.87
CA TRP A 102 0.81 -8.76 16.86
C TRP A 102 -0.52 -8.68 16.14
N GLN A 103 -0.71 -9.45 15.04
CA GLN A 103 -2.00 -9.59 14.38
C GLN A 103 -3.04 -10.20 15.33
N TYR A 104 -2.67 -11.26 16.06
CA TYR A 104 -3.51 -11.89 17.07
C TYR A 104 -3.89 -10.91 18.18
N HIS A 105 -2.91 -10.19 18.74
CA HIS A 105 -3.15 -9.24 19.82
C HIS A 105 -4.03 -8.07 19.38
N ALA A 106 -3.81 -7.50 18.20
CA ALA A 106 -4.66 -6.46 17.65
C ALA A 106 -6.09 -6.95 17.42
N TYR A 107 -6.25 -8.10 16.77
CA TYR A 107 -7.58 -8.65 16.50
C TYR A 107 -8.36 -8.99 17.78
N ASN A 108 -7.70 -9.55 18.79
CA ASN A 108 -8.35 -9.95 20.04
C ASN A 108 -8.36 -8.87 21.13
N GLY A 109 -7.60 -7.78 20.95
CA GLY A 109 -7.50 -6.72 21.96
C GLY A 109 -6.77 -7.15 23.24
N SER A 110 -5.88 -8.15 23.15
CA SER A 110 -5.22 -8.74 24.32
C SER A 110 -3.96 -8.01 24.81
N LYS A 111 -3.46 -7.02 24.04
CA LYS A 111 -2.36 -6.10 24.45
C LYS A 111 -2.67 -4.66 24.04
N PRO A 112 -3.70 -4.03 24.61
CA PRO A 112 -4.18 -2.71 24.17
C PRO A 112 -3.18 -1.58 24.45
N ASP A 113 -2.25 -1.75 25.39
CA ASP A 113 -1.14 -0.85 25.69
C ASP A 113 -0.05 -0.82 24.63
N LYS A 114 0.02 -1.83 23.77
CA LYS A 114 1.01 -1.98 22.68
C LYS A 114 0.40 -1.82 21.29
N VAL A 115 -0.79 -2.35 21.09
CA VAL A 115 -1.52 -2.27 19.83
C VAL A 115 -3.00 -2.12 20.10
N LYS A 116 -3.64 -1.13 19.49
CA LYS A 116 -5.08 -0.88 19.67
C LYS A 116 -5.90 -2.06 19.11
N PRO A 117 -7.02 -2.43 19.76
CA PRO A 117 -7.94 -3.46 19.27
C PRO A 117 -8.46 -3.11 17.88
N PHE A 118 -8.36 -4.05 16.94
CA PHE A 118 -8.76 -3.82 15.55
C PHE A 118 -9.40 -5.05 14.90
N LYS A 119 -10.72 -5.21 15.07
CA LYS A 119 -11.50 -6.30 14.47
C LYS A 119 -11.60 -6.25 12.94
N GLY A 120 -11.30 -5.09 12.34
CA GLY A 120 -11.23 -4.91 10.89
C GLY A 120 -10.01 -5.52 10.22
N LEU A 121 -8.97 -5.91 10.99
CA LEU A 121 -7.75 -6.49 10.45
C LEU A 121 -8.02 -7.81 9.73
N ARG A 122 -7.35 -8.02 8.60
CA ARG A 122 -7.43 -9.26 7.81
C ARG A 122 -6.02 -9.72 7.42
N ALA A 123 -5.75 -11.02 7.55
CA ALA A 123 -4.55 -11.64 7.01
C ALA A 123 -4.74 -11.92 5.51
N VAL A 124 -3.72 -11.65 4.70
CA VAL A 124 -3.71 -11.90 3.26
C VAL A 124 -2.97 -13.21 2.97
N PHE A 125 -1.74 -13.32 3.42
CA PHE A 125 -0.93 -14.55 3.31
C PHE A 125 0.23 -14.53 4.32
N SER A 126 0.82 -15.72 4.57
CA SER A 126 2.04 -15.85 5.37
C SER A 126 3.26 -15.79 4.43
N ALA A 127 4.18 -14.86 4.70
CA ALA A 127 5.34 -14.61 3.85
C ALA A 127 6.51 -15.56 4.15
N HIS A 128 6.83 -15.73 5.44
CA HIS A 128 7.94 -16.58 5.91
C HIS A 128 7.78 -16.93 7.40
N PRO A 129 8.41 -18.02 7.89
CA PRO A 129 8.52 -18.26 9.33
C PRO A 129 9.47 -17.25 9.97
N GLU A 130 9.19 -16.85 11.21
CA GLU A 130 10.02 -15.92 11.99
C GLU A 130 10.30 -16.52 13.36
N PRO A 131 11.28 -17.45 13.45
CA PRO A 131 11.61 -18.12 14.72
C PRO A 131 12.24 -17.13 15.70
N PHE A 132 11.83 -17.22 16.96
CA PHE A 132 12.45 -16.46 18.02
C PHE A 132 13.89 -16.93 18.25
N GLN A 133 14.84 -16.00 18.23
CA GLN A 133 16.26 -16.29 18.43
C GLN A 133 16.85 -15.33 19.46
N ILE A 134 17.65 -15.88 20.37
CA ILE A 134 18.41 -15.11 21.34
C ILE A 134 19.91 -15.27 21.03
N ILE A 135 20.56 -14.15 20.76
CA ILE A 135 22.01 -14.10 20.57
C ILE A 135 22.62 -13.42 21.79
N VAL A 136 23.59 -14.08 22.41
CA VAL A 136 24.29 -13.56 23.59
C VAL A 136 25.79 -13.40 23.32
N GLY A 137 26.39 -12.40 23.94
CA GLY A 137 27.83 -12.22 23.89
C GLY A 137 28.56 -13.37 24.61
N LYS A 138 29.76 -13.71 24.16
CA LYS A 138 30.59 -14.84 24.65
C LYS A 138 30.75 -14.88 26.17
N ASN A 139 30.72 -13.75 26.85
CA ASN A 139 30.95 -13.62 28.27
C ASN A 139 29.69 -13.61 29.14
N LEU A 140 28.50 -13.70 28.52
CA LEU A 140 27.24 -13.71 29.24
C LEU A 140 26.84 -15.12 29.64
N LYS A 141 26.82 -15.39 30.96
CA LYS A 141 26.27 -16.63 31.50
C LYS A 141 24.77 -16.49 31.69
N LEU A 142 23.98 -17.00 30.72
CA LEU A 142 22.53 -17.07 30.84
C LEU A 142 22.13 -18.22 31.77
N LYS A 143 21.39 -17.90 32.86
CA LYS A 143 20.60 -18.91 33.58
C LYS A 143 19.24 -18.99 32.86
N ILE A 144 19.03 -20.05 32.09
CA ILE A 144 17.72 -20.32 31.48
C ILE A 144 16.90 -21.01 32.59
N GLY A 145 15.98 -20.27 33.20
CA GLY A 145 14.91 -20.86 34.01
C GLY A 145 13.88 -21.47 33.05
N ILE A 146 13.67 -22.77 33.15
CA ILE A 146 12.52 -23.42 32.53
C ILE A 146 11.32 -23.05 33.40
N LEU A 147 10.38 -22.31 32.85
CA LEU A 147 9.07 -22.05 33.47
C LEU A 147 8.18 -23.26 33.31
#